data_9425133792cdefe16fca7b779750f406
#
_entry.id   9425133792cdefe16fca7b779750f406
#
_cell.length_a   1.000
_cell.length_b   1.000
_cell.length_c   1.000
_cell.angle_alpha   90.00
_cell.angle_beta   90.00
_cell.angle_gamma   90.00
#
_symmetry.space_group_name_H-M   'P 1'
#
loop_
_entity.id
_entity.type
_entity.pdbx_description
1 polymer ?
#
loop_
_entity_poly.entity_id
_entity_poly.type
_entity_poly.pdbx_seq_one_letter_code
_entity_poly.pdbx_strand_id
1 'polypeptide(L)'
;GSYYRGYTQGQSFASNLLETSALTSESFAFDANYKVSKQTEFGFGVSSPLRVVDGTLSVNFPQGRDNYSDEVYFNRYKAALKPEAREYKLTMYASHDFNESLSVRSEFDVRINPEHQKQANDYRALMGLNWNFN
;
A
#
# COMPACT_ATOMS: atom_id res chain seq x y z
N GLY A 1 -9.10 8.01 12.61
CA GLY A 1 -9.05 7.12 11.44
C GLY A 1 -9.25 7.87 10.13
N SER A 2 -8.77 7.32 9.06
CA SER A 2 -8.89 7.88 7.71
C SER A 2 -9.26 6.78 6.70
N TYR A 3 -10.01 7.17 5.68
CA TYR A 3 -10.31 6.34 4.52
C TYR A 3 -10.11 7.18 3.26
N TYR A 4 -9.48 6.59 2.27
CA TYR A 4 -9.27 7.21 0.96
C TYR A 4 -9.75 6.27 -0.15
N ARG A 5 -10.48 6.85 -1.11
CA ARG A 5 -10.83 6.20 -2.37
C ARG A 5 -10.51 7.13 -3.52
N GLY A 6 -9.61 6.69 -4.42
CA GLY A 6 -9.20 7.44 -5.59
C GLY A 6 -9.78 6.84 -6.86
N TYR A 7 -10.05 7.71 -7.83
CA TYR A 7 -10.46 7.33 -9.17
C TYR A 7 -9.57 8.04 -10.18
N THR A 8 -9.02 7.28 -11.12
CA THR A 8 -8.21 7.80 -12.23
C THR A 8 -8.87 7.38 -13.53
N GLN A 9 -9.09 8.32 -14.44
CA GLN A 9 -9.64 8.02 -15.76
C GLN A 9 -8.68 7.14 -16.57
N GLY A 10 -9.24 6.27 -17.41
CA GLY A 10 -8.46 5.50 -18.36
C GLY A 10 -7.76 6.39 -19.37
N GLN A 11 -6.57 5.98 -19.79
CA GLN A 11 -5.74 6.71 -20.74
C GLN A 11 -5.21 5.76 -21.81
N SER A 12 -5.02 6.29 -23.03
CA SER A 12 -4.31 5.58 -24.09
C SER A 12 -3.03 6.34 -24.45
N PHE A 13 -1.97 5.58 -24.71
CA PHE A 13 -0.64 6.10 -25.00
C PHE A 13 -0.11 5.49 -26.30
N ALA A 14 0.80 6.20 -26.95
CA ALA A 14 1.53 5.73 -28.11
C ALA A 14 0.62 5.15 -29.21
N SER A 15 -0.32 5.97 -29.71
CA SER A 15 -1.24 5.59 -30.80
C SER A 15 -2.04 4.31 -30.53
N ASN A 16 -2.56 4.18 -29.30
CA ASN A 16 -3.35 3.04 -28.80
C ASN A 16 -2.59 1.71 -28.65
N LEU A 17 -1.26 1.75 -28.63
CA LEU A 17 -0.46 0.56 -28.31
C LEU A 17 -0.59 0.16 -26.84
N LEU A 18 -0.78 1.15 -25.95
CA LEU A 18 -0.96 0.96 -24.52
C LEU A 18 -2.22 1.69 -24.07
N GLU A 19 -3.13 0.98 -23.43
CA GLU A 19 -4.36 1.54 -22.89
C GLU A 19 -4.55 1.10 -21.45
N THR A 20 -4.92 2.02 -20.56
CA THR A 20 -5.39 1.70 -19.22
C THR A 20 -6.89 1.96 -19.11
N SER A 21 -7.63 1.05 -18.49
CA SER A 21 -9.01 1.38 -18.06
C SER A 21 -8.98 2.41 -16.95
N ALA A 22 -10.15 2.90 -16.57
CA ALA A 22 -10.28 3.64 -15.32
C ALA A 22 -9.76 2.80 -14.14
N LEU A 23 -9.01 3.45 -13.23
CA LEU A 23 -8.43 2.81 -12.05
C LEU A 23 -9.17 3.29 -10.82
N THR A 24 -9.51 2.36 -9.95
CA THR A 24 -10.00 2.66 -8.60
C THR A 24 -8.99 2.18 -7.57
N SER A 25 -8.65 3.03 -6.61
CA SER A 25 -7.70 2.74 -5.54
C SER A 25 -8.31 3.04 -4.18
N GLU A 26 -7.92 2.26 -3.18
CA GLU A 26 -8.40 2.42 -1.80
C GLU A 26 -7.26 2.26 -0.79
N SER A 27 -7.33 3.05 0.28
CA SER A 27 -6.51 2.88 1.50
C SER A 27 -7.31 3.25 2.73
N PHE A 28 -6.91 2.75 3.89
CA PHE A 28 -7.45 3.19 5.18
C PHE A 28 -6.39 3.10 6.28
N ALA A 29 -6.60 3.90 7.32
CA ALA A 29 -5.85 3.82 8.56
C ALA A 29 -6.76 4.16 9.73
N PHE A 30 -6.55 3.46 10.83
CA PHE A 30 -7.19 3.70 12.12
C PHE A 30 -6.12 3.58 13.20
N ASP A 31 -6.07 4.56 14.09
CA ASP A 31 -5.16 4.60 15.22
C ASP A 31 -5.94 4.95 16.50
N ALA A 32 -5.60 4.29 17.59
CA ALA A 32 -6.13 4.53 18.91
C ALA A 32 -5.00 4.58 19.94
N ASN A 33 -5.02 5.60 20.79
CA ASN A 33 -4.03 5.81 21.84
C ASN A 33 -4.74 5.82 23.18
N TYR A 34 -4.12 5.20 24.18
CA TYR A 34 -4.64 5.15 25.53
C TYR A 34 -3.54 5.54 26.54
N LYS A 35 -3.78 6.58 27.29
CA LYS A 35 -2.91 7.03 28.39
C LYS A 35 -3.33 6.36 29.69
N VAL A 36 -2.49 5.44 30.17
CA VAL A 36 -2.67 4.77 31.47
C VAL A 36 -2.31 5.71 32.61
N SER A 37 -1.30 6.55 32.40
CA SER A 37 -0.86 7.57 33.35
C SER A 37 -0.30 8.78 32.60
N LYS A 38 0.18 9.79 33.33
CA LYS A 38 0.91 10.91 32.71
C LYS A 38 2.22 10.49 32.06
N GLN A 39 2.77 9.35 32.47
CA GLN A 39 4.06 8.83 32.04
C GLN A 39 3.96 7.64 31.10
N THR A 40 2.78 7.01 30.97
CA THR A 40 2.63 5.77 30.22
C THR A 40 1.51 5.88 29.20
N GLU A 41 1.84 5.59 27.95
CA GLU A 41 0.92 5.57 26.82
C GLU A 41 1.06 4.28 26.04
N PHE A 42 -0.06 3.71 25.61
CA PHE A 42 -0.15 2.60 24.66
C PHE A 42 -0.89 3.06 23.43
N GLY A 43 -0.50 2.52 22.27
CA GLY A 43 -1.21 2.77 21.05
C GLY A 43 -1.37 1.50 20.24
N PHE A 44 -2.43 1.51 19.45
CA PHE A 44 -2.75 0.46 18.48
C PHE A 44 -3.19 1.09 17.18
N GLY A 45 -2.65 0.59 16.07
CA GLY A 45 -3.01 1.03 14.74
C GLY A 45 -3.32 -0.14 13.83
N VAL A 46 -4.29 0.04 12.92
CA VAL A 46 -4.52 -0.86 11.79
C VAL A 46 -4.62 -0.03 10.52
N SER A 47 -3.91 -0.44 9.48
CA SER A 47 -3.94 0.25 8.20
C SER A 47 -3.86 -0.73 7.03
N SER A 48 -4.35 -0.27 5.88
CA SER A 48 -4.13 -0.92 4.59
C SER A 48 -3.58 0.14 3.65
N PRO A 49 -2.36 -0.03 3.12
CA PRO A 49 -1.77 0.89 2.15
C PRO A 49 -2.62 1.02 0.90
N LEU A 50 -2.33 2.05 0.10
CA LEU A 50 -3.03 2.29 -1.15
C LEU A 50 -2.90 1.09 -2.08
N ARG A 51 -4.03 0.62 -2.57
CA ARG A 51 -4.15 -0.54 -3.45
C ARG A 51 -5.10 -0.24 -4.60
N VAL A 52 -4.76 -0.71 -5.80
CA VAL A 52 -5.71 -0.76 -6.93
C VAL A 52 -6.74 -1.87 -6.65
N VAL A 53 -8.03 -1.53 -6.63
CA VAL A 53 -9.12 -2.48 -6.42
C VAL A 53 -9.82 -2.85 -7.71
N ASP A 54 -9.72 -1.98 -8.72
CA ASP A 54 -10.24 -2.24 -10.07
C ASP A 54 -9.39 -1.52 -11.11
N GLY A 55 -9.18 -2.16 -12.27
CA GLY A 55 -8.47 -1.63 -13.40
C GLY A 55 -7.80 -2.71 -14.25
N THR A 56 -7.66 -2.41 -15.54
CA THR A 56 -6.98 -3.27 -16.51
C THR A 56 -5.97 -2.48 -17.34
N LEU A 57 -4.87 -3.12 -17.66
CA LEU A 57 -3.89 -2.69 -18.64
C LEU A 57 -4.10 -3.50 -19.92
N SER A 58 -4.25 -2.83 -21.05
CA SER A 58 -4.31 -3.47 -22.37
C SER A 58 -3.10 -3.04 -23.19
N VAL A 59 -2.44 -4.01 -23.81
CA VAL A 59 -1.30 -3.79 -24.70
C VAL A 59 -1.60 -4.41 -26.05
N ASN A 60 -1.51 -3.61 -27.11
CA ASN A 60 -1.71 -4.02 -28.49
C ASN A 60 -0.35 -4.22 -29.14
N PHE A 61 0.02 -5.46 -29.45
CA PHE A 61 1.25 -5.77 -30.16
C PHE A 61 0.97 -6.00 -31.64
N PRO A 62 1.72 -5.37 -32.55
CA PRO A 62 1.66 -5.69 -33.99
C PRO A 62 2.16 -7.12 -34.21
N GLN A 63 1.36 -7.96 -34.86
CA GLN A 63 1.70 -9.37 -35.14
C GLN A 63 2.14 -9.62 -36.58
N GLY A 64 1.70 -8.79 -37.50
CA GLY A 64 2.00 -8.96 -38.90
C GLY A 64 1.39 -7.86 -39.76
N ARG A 65 1.74 -7.85 -41.01
CA ARG A 65 1.23 -6.93 -42.03
C ARG A 65 0.72 -7.73 -43.21
N ASP A 66 -0.45 -7.38 -43.72
CA ASP A 66 -0.92 -7.93 -44.98
C ASP A 66 -0.14 -7.26 -46.13
N ASN A 67 0.53 -8.05 -46.96
CA ASN A 67 1.32 -7.55 -48.08
C ASN A 67 0.47 -6.98 -49.22
N TYR A 68 -0.85 -7.22 -49.24
CA TYR A 68 -1.75 -6.76 -50.28
C TYR A 68 -2.52 -5.48 -49.86
N SER A 69 -2.95 -5.37 -48.59
CA SER A 69 -3.74 -4.25 -48.12
C SER A 69 -2.95 -3.24 -47.28
N ASP A 70 -1.69 -3.52 -46.98
CA ASP A 70 -0.83 -2.73 -46.09
C ASP A 70 -1.38 -2.64 -44.66
N GLU A 71 -2.39 -3.42 -44.27
CA GLU A 71 -2.98 -3.44 -42.96
C GLU A 71 -2.09 -4.15 -41.94
N VAL A 72 -1.94 -3.55 -40.75
CA VAL A 72 -1.21 -4.13 -39.63
C VAL A 72 -2.18 -4.81 -38.69
N TYR A 73 -1.97 -6.10 -38.43
CA TYR A 73 -2.76 -6.85 -37.46
C TYR A 73 -2.16 -6.71 -36.06
N PHE A 74 -3.04 -6.45 -35.07
CA PHE A 74 -2.65 -6.30 -33.66
C PHE A 74 -3.26 -7.42 -32.81
N ASN A 75 -2.47 -7.96 -31.91
CA ASN A 75 -2.97 -8.80 -30.82
C ASN A 75 -3.07 -7.98 -29.54
N ARG A 76 -4.24 -8.09 -28.89
CA ARG A 76 -4.53 -7.36 -27.65
C ARG A 76 -4.36 -8.30 -26.45
N TYR A 77 -3.43 -7.93 -25.58
CA TYR A 77 -3.24 -8.59 -24.29
C TYR A 77 -3.82 -7.69 -23.19
N LYS A 78 -4.54 -8.32 -22.24
CA LYS A 78 -5.11 -7.64 -21.09
C LYS A 78 -4.55 -8.22 -19.80
N ALA A 79 -4.11 -7.36 -18.89
CA ALA A 79 -3.68 -7.72 -17.55
C ALA A 79 -4.51 -6.96 -16.52
N ALA A 80 -5.00 -7.66 -15.50
CA ALA A 80 -5.63 -7.01 -14.37
C ALA A 80 -4.58 -6.32 -13.50
N LEU A 81 -4.84 -5.07 -13.12
CA LEU A 81 -3.95 -4.29 -12.24
C LEU A 81 -4.25 -4.49 -10.75
N LYS A 82 -5.33 -5.21 -10.45
CA LYS A 82 -5.71 -5.55 -9.09
C LYS A 82 -4.72 -6.59 -8.52
N PRO A 83 -4.01 -6.28 -7.41
CA PRO A 83 -3.15 -7.25 -6.73
C PRO A 83 -3.93 -8.45 -6.18
N GLU A 84 -3.26 -9.58 -5.99
CA GLU A 84 -3.86 -10.84 -5.54
C GLU A 84 -4.42 -10.76 -4.12
N ALA A 85 -3.78 -9.98 -3.24
CA ALA A 85 -4.16 -9.87 -1.84
C ALA A 85 -4.28 -8.40 -1.40
N ARG A 86 -4.75 -8.18 -0.20
CA ARG A 86 -4.73 -6.88 0.48
C ARG A 86 -3.71 -6.92 1.61
N GLU A 87 -2.81 -5.96 1.63
CA GLU A 87 -1.90 -5.75 2.75
C GLU A 87 -2.66 -5.13 3.92
N TYR A 88 -2.41 -5.68 5.11
CA TYR A 88 -2.78 -5.07 6.38
C TYR A 88 -1.54 -4.87 7.23
N LYS A 89 -1.40 -3.69 7.79
CA LYS A 89 -0.39 -3.39 8.80
C LYS A 89 -1.07 -3.21 10.15
N LEU A 90 -0.65 -3.99 11.14
CA LEU A 90 -1.00 -3.84 12.53
C LEU A 90 0.21 -3.25 13.25
N THR A 91 0.01 -2.20 14.02
CA THR A 91 1.04 -1.54 14.82
C THR A 91 0.60 -1.50 16.27
N MET A 92 1.46 -1.90 17.18
CA MET A 92 1.29 -1.69 18.61
C MET A 92 2.50 -0.95 19.12
N TYR A 93 2.29 0.05 19.98
CA TYR A 93 3.39 0.71 20.63
C TYR A 93 3.10 0.97 22.13
N ALA A 94 4.17 1.09 22.88
CA ALA A 94 4.15 1.51 24.27
C ALA A 94 5.25 2.53 24.48
N SER A 95 4.95 3.58 25.24
CA SER A 95 5.92 4.56 25.70
C SER A 95 5.82 4.76 27.20
N HIS A 96 6.97 4.96 27.84
CA HIS A 96 7.05 5.23 29.26
C HIS A 96 8.15 6.26 29.54
N ASP A 97 7.77 7.34 30.22
CA ASP A 97 8.67 8.37 30.70
C ASP A 97 9.03 8.08 32.15
N PHE A 98 10.28 7.67 32.41
CA PHE A 98 10.77 7.40 33.76
C PHE A 98 10.97 8.70 34.55
N ASN A 99 11.43 9.75 33.88
CA ASN A 99 11.60 11.10 34.37
C ASN A 99 11.71 12.09 33.20
N GLU A 100 11.98 13.37 33.48
CA GLU A 100 12.10 14.43 32.45
C GLU A 100 13.25 14.19 31.46
N SER A 101 14.24 13.38 31.83
CA SER A 101 15.42 13.12 31.01
C SER A 101 15.44 11.75 30.35
N LEU A 102 14.63 10.79 30.83
CA LEU A 102 14.70 9.39 30.34
C LEU A 102 13.32 8.88 29.95
N SER A 103 13.20 8.46 28.70
CA SER A 103 12.02 7.77 28.19
C SER A 103 12.39 6.53 27.36
N VAL A 104 11.48 5.56 27.33
CA VAL A 104 11.56 4.36 26.51
C VAL A 104 10.32 4.28 25.62
N ARG A 105 10.53 3.94 24.35
CA ARG A 105 9.46 3.61 23.42
C ARG A 105 9.71 2.26 22.78
N SER A 106 8.70 1.40 22.74
CA SER A 106 8.71 0.14 22.01
C SER A 106 7.61 0.13 20.96
N GLU A 107 7.87 -0.48 19.81
CA GLU A 107 6.93 -0.60 18.71
C GLU A 107 7.02 -2.02 18.15
N PHE A 108 5.88 -2.63 17.88
CA PHE A 108 5.75 -3.92 17.24
C PHE A 108 4.79 -3.80 16.07
N ASP A 109 5.26 -4.20 14.88
CA ASP A 109 4.49 -4.20 13.63
C ASP A 109 4.32 -5.62 13.11
N VAL A 110 3.15 -5.90 12.58
CA VAL A 110 2.86 -7.09 11.77
C VAL A 110 2.31 -6.64 10.43
N ARG A 111 2.90 -7.11 9.33
CA ARG A 111 2.39 -6.91 7.98
C ARG A 111 1.88 -8.24 7.44
N ILE A 112 0.62 -8.29 7.09
CA ILE A 112 -0.06 -9.43 6.49
C ILE A 112 -0.17 -9.16 4.99
N ASN A 113 0.23 -10.12 4.15
CA ASN A 113 0.31 -9.96 2.69
C ASN A 113 1.07 -8.68 2.27
N PRO A 114 2.33 -8.50 2.69
CA PRO A 114 3.11 -7.32 2.34
C PRO A 114 3.15 -7.13 0.81
N GLU A 115 3.20 -5.87 0.37
CA GLU A 115 3.16 -5.47 -1.04
C GLU A 115 1.90 -5.96 -1.79
N HIS A 116 0.81 -6.24 -1.07
CA HIS A 116 -0.44 -6.78 -1.60
C HIS A 116 -0.31 -8.15 -2.30
N GLN A 117 0.71 -8.91 -1.97
CA GLN A 117 0.94 -10.26 -2.50
C GLN A 117 0.66 -11.33 -1.44
N LYS A 118 0.23 -12.51 -1.86
CA LYS A 118 0.11 -13.67 -0.96
C LYS A 118 1.49 -14.21 -0.65
N GLN A 119 2.07 -13.80 0.45
CA GLN A 119 3.39 -14.24 0.89
C GLN A 119 3.44 -14.33 2.42
N ALA A 120 4.60 -14.72 2.96
CA ALA A 120 4.82 -14.79 4.39
C ALA A 120 4.62 -13.42 5.05
N ASN A 121 4.07 -13.41 6.26
CA ASN A 121 3.91 -12.18 7.04
C ASN A 121 5.27 -11.65 7.49
N ASP A 122 5.38 -10.32 7.53
CA ASP A 122 6.55 -9.65 8.08
C ASP A 122 6.29 -9.21 9.51
N TYR A 123 7.32 -9.30 10.34
CA TYR A 123 7.29 -8.88 11.73
C TYR A 123 8.46 -7.93 11.99
N ARG A 124 8.19 -6.83 12.68
CA ARG A 124 9.20 -5.87 13.08
C ARG A 124 9.00 -5.49 14.54
N ALA A 125 10.07 -5.53 15.32
CA ALA A 125 10.10 -5.01 16.68
C ALA A 125 11.19 -3.94 16.78
N LEU A 126 10.87 -2.80 17.36
CA LEU A 126 11.77 -1.69 17.61
C LEU A 126 11.71 -1.30 19.08
N MET A 127 12.87 -0.94 19.64
CA MET A 127 12.96 -0.33 20.96
C MET A 127 13.89 0.87 20.88
N GLY A 128 13.43 1.99 21.38
CA GLY A 128 14.18 3.24 21.49
C GLY A 128 14.31 3.69 22.94
N LEU A 129 15.50 4.15 23.29
CA LEU A 129 15.79 4.84 24.53
C LEU A 129 16.13 6.29 24.19
N ASN A 130 15.44 7.23 24.81
CA ASN A 130 15.76 8.65 24.69
C ASN A 130 16.29 9.13 26.04
N TRP A 131 17.51 9.66 26.05
CA TRP A 131 18.15 10.19 27.25
C TRP A 131 18.69 11.58 26.96
N ASN A 132 18.12 12.59 27.63
CA ASN A 132 18.54 13.98 27.56
C ASN A 132 19.50 14.28 28.71
N PHE A 133 20.72 14.65 28.39
CA PHE A 133 21.72 15.12 29.34
C PHE A 133 21.58 16.63 29.46
N ASN A 134 21.20 17.12 30.63
CA ASN A 134 21.24 18.53 31.00
C ASN A 134 22.48 18.83 31.81
#